data_1b2038dcc4d6d10a8f654db3f0bebb47
#
_entry.id   1b2038dcc4d6d10a8f654db3f0bebb47
#
_cell.length_a   1.000
_cell.length_b   1.000
_cell.length_c   1.000
_cell.angle_alpha   90.00
_cell.angle_beta   90.00
_cell.angle_gamma   90.00
#
_symmetry.space_group_name_H-M   'P 1'
#
loop_
_entity.id
_entity.type
_entity.pdbx_description
1 polymer ?
#
loop_
_entity_poly.entity_id
_entity_poly.type
_entity_poly.pdbx_seq_one_letter_code
_entity_poly.pdbx_strand_id
1 'polypeptide(L)'
;MDLHNDVLLEAAAKRDITVRSSTGHSDLPRLREGGVDVQCFALFVHPKDAGHGFERVMELLDAFDRLAAANHAVLGSATSVAEIARLQQAGRLAAVLAIENGSALGGDVDHLDAVYQRGVRMMSLTWNNSNGLADGAMESRHGGLTPLGRQVLTRMQQLGMIVDVSHLSAKSFWDVLAVTQGPIVATHSNAAALTPHPRNLDDEQLRALARRRGVAGVNFYPTFTGGPALARILDHIAYMIKVMGPDHVALGSDFDGFGGRVSDLEDVAYLPNLTAGLLDRGYDAKTITRILGGNALRVFREIWGR
;
A
#
# COMPACT_ATOMS: atom_id res chain seq x y z
N MET A 1 -2.09 6.18 9.57
CA MET A 1 -1.31 5.17 8.81
C MET A 1 -1.80 5.11 7.39
N ASP A 2 -0.89 5.17 6.44
CA ASP A 2 -1.15 5.08 5.00
C ASP A 2 -0.43 3.85 4.42
N LEU A 3 -1.16 3.00 3.71
CA LEU A 3 -0.67 1.70 3.23
C LEU A 3 0.10 1.77 1.91
N HIS A 4 0.05 2.92 1.20
CA HIS A 4 0.74 3.06 -0.08
C HIS A 4 1.04 4.52 -0.41
N ASN A 5 2.31 4.81 -0.74
CA ASN A 5 2.76 6.14 -1.16
C ASN A 5 4.07 6.03 -1.94
N ASP A 6 4.15 6.72 -3.07
CA ASP A 6 5.27 6.63 -4.02
C ASP A 6 6.35 7.70 -3.82
N VAL A 7 6.28 8.46 -2.74
CA VAL A 7 7.22 9.58 -2.48
C VAL A 7 8.69 9.18 -2.49
N LEU A 8 9.02 7.90 -2.23
CA LEU A 8 10.40 7.41 -2.30
C LEU A 8 10.94 7.42 -3.72
N LEU A 9 10.09 7.23 -4.73
CA LEU A 9 10.49 7.34 -6.14
C LEU A 9 10.95 8.76 -6.46
N GLU A 10 10.25 9.74 -5.91
CA GLU A 10 10.57 11.15 -6.05
C GLU A 10 11.92 11.49 -5.39
N ALA A 11 12.18 10.94 -4.19
CA ALA A 11 13.47 11.07 -3.52
C ALA A 11 14.61 10.44 -4.33
N ALA A 12 14.39 9.27 -4.91
CA ALA A 12 15.35 8.61 -5.78
C ALA A 12 15.56 9.39 -7.10
N ALA A 13 14.51 10.08 -7.60
CA ALA A 13 14.56 10.96 -8.77
C ALA A 13 15.12 12.36 -8.46
N LYS A 14 15.65 12.58 -7.25
CA LYS A 14 16.31 13.82 -6.78
C LYS A 14 15.36 14.96 -6.36
N ARG A 15 14.07 14.73 -6.12
CA ARG A 15 13.25 15.66 -5.37
C ARG A 15 13.66 15.58 -3.90
N ASP A 16 14.03 16.72 -3.29
CA ASP A 16 14.31 16.74 -1.86
C ASP A 16 12.99 16.69 -1.07
N ILE A 17 12.71 15.51 -0.50
CA ILE A 17 11.51 15.28 0.32
C ILE A 17 11.74 15.57 1.80
N THR A 18 12.92 16.05 2.17
CA THR A 18 13.23 16.45 3.57
C THR A 18 12.74 17.85 3.90
N VAL A 19 12.44 18.63 2.88
CA VAL A 19 11.88 20.00 2.97
C VAL A 19 10.48 20.05 2.37
N ARG A 20 9.66 20.98 2.88
CA ARG A 20 8.30 21.21 2.35
C ARG A 20 8.36 21.67 0.90
N SER A 21 7.73 20.95 0.00
CA SER A 21 7.67 21.24 -1.43
C SER A 21 6.29 21.76 -1.83
N SER A 22 6.25 22.58 -2.89
CA SER A 22 5.02 22.97 -3.59
C SER A 22 4.62 21.96 -4.67
N THR A 23 5.47 20.99 -4.97
CA THR A 23 5.25 19.92 -5.97
C THR A 23 5.06 18.58 -5.32
N GLY A 24 4.47 17.63 -6.06
CA GLY A 24 4.12 16.31 -5.54
C GLY A 24 3.08 16.36 -4.43
N HIS A 25 2.76 15.21 -3.87
CA HIS A 25 1.75 15.08 -2.84
C HIS A 25 2.33 14.89 -1.45
N SER A 26 3.58 14.45 -1.31
CA SER A 26 4.17 14.08 -0.02
C SER A 26 5.61 14.55 0.11
N ASP A 27 5.99 14.90 1.33
CA ASP A 27 7.35 15.06 1.84
C ASP A 27 7.32 14.88 3.36
N LEU A 28 8.47 14.74 4.03
CA LEU A 28 8.53 14.50 5.47
C LEU A 28 7.80 15.58 6.30
N PRO A 29 7.96 16.89 6.01
CA PRO A 29 7.18 17.92 6.70
C PRO A 29 5.66 17.79 6.53
N ARG A 30 5.16 17.56 5.30
CA ARG A 30 3.72 17.41 5.03
C ARG A 30 3.14 16.12 5.59
N LEU A 31 3.89 14.99 5.59
CA LEU A 31 3.49 13.77 6.28
C LEU A 31 3.26 14.02 7.77
N ARG A 32 4.13 14.80 8.41
CA ARG A 32 3.97 15.19 9.82
C ARG A 32 2.77 16.14 10.01
N GLU A 33 2.59 17.15 9.15
CA GLU A 33 1.45 18.06 9.17
C GLU A 33 0.12 17.30 9.03
N GLY A 34 0.07 16.31 8.15
CA GLY A 34 -1.10 15.44 7.94
C GLY A 34 -1.35 14.41 9.03
N GLY A 35 -0.48 14.34 10.06
CA GLY A 35 -0.62 13.41 11.17
C GLY A 35 -0.35 11.96 10.78
N VAL A 36 0.53 11.70 9.82
CA VAL A 36 0.91 10.35 9.41
C VAL A 36 2.00 9.82 10.35
N ASP A 37 1.66 8.81 11.15
CA ASP A 37 2.60 8.15 12.05
C ASP A 37 3.29 6.93 11.42
N VAL A 38 2.62 6.29 10.46
CA VAL A 38 3.12 5.11 9.76
C VAL A 38 2.85 5.27 8.27
N GLN A 39 3.91 5.18 7.46
CA GLN A 39 3.84 5.24 6.01
C GLN A 39 4.43 3.97 5.40
N CYS A 40 3.66 3.30 4.54
CA CYS A 40 4.20 2.30 3.65
C CYS A 40 4.78 3.00 2.41
N PHE A 41 6.09 2.90 2.25
CA PHE A 41 6.82 3.46 1.11
C PHE A 41 6.90 2.43 0.00
N ALA A 42 6.38 2.77 -1.18
CA ALA A 42 6.44 1.92 -2.36
C ALA A 42 7.86 1.88 -2.94
N LEU A 43 8.34 0.66 -3.18
CA LEU A 43 9.52 0.35 -3.96
C LEU A 43 9.01 -0.14 -5.33
N PHE A 44 8.59 0.80 -6.18
CA PHE A 44 7.96 0.49 -7.46
C PHE A 44 8.99 0.16 -8.53
N VAL A 45 8.75 -0.96 -9.23
CA VAL A 45 9.51 -1.36 -10.42
C VAL A 45 8.63 -1.22 -11.67
N HIS A 46 8.94 -0.21 -12.48
CA HIS A 46 8.18 0.02 -13.70
C HIS A 46 8.36 -1.17 -14.69
N PRO A 47 7.32 -1.60 -15.42
CA PRO A 47 7.43 -2.73 -16.38
C PRO A 47 8.56 -2.63 -17.40
N LYS A 48 8.96 -1.42 -17.82
CA LYS A 48 10.12 -1.21 -18.69
C LYS A 48 11.45 -1.62 -18.06
N ASP A 49 11.53 -1.63 -16.73
CA ASP A 49 12.72 -1.96 -15.95
C ASP A 49 12.71 -3.43 -15.48
N ALA A 50 11.73 -4.24 -15.91
CA ALA A 50 11.56 -5.63 -15.47
C ALA A 50 12.80 -6.52 -15.72
N GLY A 51 13.60 -6.22 -16.76
CA GLY A 51 14.86 -6.93 -17.04
C GLY A 51 15.98 -6.65 -16.02
N HIS A 52 15.85 -5.59 -15.23
CA HIS A 52 16.78 -5.17 -14.17
C HIS A 52 16.02 -4.86 -12.86
N GLY A 53 14.93 -5.60 -12.63
CA GLY A 53 14.02 -5.32 -11.51
C GLY A 53 14.69 -5.44 -10.14
N PHE A 54 15.58 -6.42 -9.98
CA PHE A 54 16.27 -6.61 -8.71
C PHE A 54 17.28 -5.50 -8.43
N GLU A 55 18.07 -5.10 -9.41
CA GLU A 55 18.98 -3.97 -9.31
C GLU A 55 18.20 -2.70 -8.97
N ARG A 56 17.05 -2.50 -9.63
CA ARG A 56 16.21 -1.32 -9.39
C ARG A 56 15.67 -1.27 -7.97
N VAL A 57 15.17 -2.36 -7.42
CA VAL A 57 14.68 -2.37 -6.03
C VAL A 57 15.82 -2.17 -5.03
N MET A 58 17.01 -2.71 -5.30
CA MET A 58 18.19 -2.47 -4.46
C MET A 58 18.62 -1.00 -4.46
N GLU A 59 18.57 -0.31 -5.61
CA GLU A 59 18.82 1.15 -5.69
C GLU A 59 17.83 1.95 -4.84
N LEU A 60 16.52 1.57 -4.87
CA LEU A 60 15.49 2.22 -4.06
C LEU A 60 15.70 1.97 -2.56
N LEU A 61 16.12 0.76 -2.18
CA LEU A 61 16.50 0.43 -0.81
C LEU A 61 17.70 1.26 -0.35
N ASP A 62 18.71 1.42 -1.18
CA ASP A 62 19.87 2.27 -0.87
C ASP A 62 19.48 3.75 -0.76
N ALA A 63 18.53 4.22 -1.59
CA ALA A 63 18.01 5.58 -1.48
C ALA A 63 17.25 5.78 -0.15
N PHE A 64 16.43 4.80 0.24
CA PHE A 64 15.73 4.82 1.53
C PHE A 64 16.72 4.81 2.71
N ASP A 65 17.73 3.97 2.68
CA ASP A 65 18.73 3.89 3.78
C ASP A 65 19.47 5.23 3.96
N ARG A 66 19.86 5.88 2.85
CA ARG A 66 20.46 7.22 2.90
C ARG A 66 19.49 8.26 3.46
N LEU A 67 18.22 8.24 3.02
CA LEU A 67 17.19 9.13 3.52
C LEU A 67 16.97 8.95 5.04
N ALA A 68 16.78 7.71 5.48
CA ALA A 68 16.52 7.38 6.88
C ALA A 68 17.71 7.72 7.77
N ALA A 69 18.95 7.44 7.33
CA ALA A 69 20.16 7.79 8.07
C ALA A 69 20.31 9.32 8.25
N ALA A 70 20.09 10.09 7.17
CA ALA A 70 20.17 11.55 7.21
C ALA A 70 19.06 12.18 8.05
N ASN A 71 17.90 11.53 8.18
CA ASN A 71 16.70 12.05 8.85
C ASN A 71 16.29 11.20 10.06
N HIS A 72 17.24 10.54 10.71
CA HIS A 72 16.98 9.60 11.82
C HIS A 72 16.23 10.22 13.01
N ALA A 73 16.23 11.54 13.16
CA ALA A 73 15.46 12.23 14.20
C ALA A 73 13.95 12.24 13.92
N VAL A 74 13.51 12.13 12.65
CA VAL A 74 12.09 12.24 12.23
C VAL A 74 11.55 10.99 11.54
N LEU A 75 12.42 10.12 11.02
CA LEU A 75 12.09 8.93 10.25
C LEU A 75 12.82 7.69 10.79
N GLY A 76 12.19 6.54 10.79
CA GLY A 76 12.81 5.28 11.10
C GLY A 76 12.18 4.10 10.38
N SER A 77 12.98 3.13 9.95
CA SER A 77 12.49 1.87 9.40
C SER A 77 11.79 1.04 10.48
N ALA A 78 10.68 0.40 10.11
CA ALA A 78 9.94 -0.50 10.97
C ALA A 78 9.67 -1.83 10.26
N THR A 79 10.12 -2.92 10.85
CA THR A 79 9.96 -4.30 10.37
C THR A 79 9.08 -5.14 11.29
N SER A 80 8.58 -4.53 12.36
CA SER A 80 7.67 -5.14 13.34
C SER A 80 6.73 -4.11 13.94
N VAL A 81 5.59 -4.56 14.48
CA VAL A 81 4.64 -3.69 15.19
C VAL A 81 5.27 -3.06 16.45
N ALA A 82 6.19 -3.76 17.10
CA ALA A 82 6.93 -3.20 18.24
C ALA A 82 7.82 -2.01 17.83
N GLU A 83 8.48 -2.09 16.67
CA GLU A 83 9.26 -0.97 16.13
C GLU A 83 8.37 0.20 15.71
N ILE A 84 7.21 -0.06 15.09
CA ILE A 84 6.22 0.97 14.81
C ILE A 84 5.85 1.70 16.11
N ALA A 85 5.46 0.98 17.15
CA ALA A 85 5.07 1.57 18.44
C ALA A 85 6.21 2.38 19.08
N ARG A 86 7.45 1.87 19.02
CA ARG A 86 8.64 2.58 19.54
C ARG A 86 8.88 3.89 18.79
N LEU A 87 8.76 3.88 17.46
CA LEU A 87 8.95 5.08 16.63
C LEU A 87 7.86 6.12 16.90
N GLN A 88 6.59 5.69 16.98
CA GLN A 88 5.47 6.57 17.31
C GLN A 88 5.65 7.22 18.69
N GLN A 89 6.05 6.46 19.72
CA GLN A 89 6.33 6.99 21.05
C GLN A 89 7.47 8.02 21.05
N ALA A 90 8.42 7.88 20.12
CA ALA A 90 9.51 8.84 19.93
C ALA A 90 9.11 10.05 19.05
N GLY A 91 7.85 10.16 18.60
CA GLY A 91 7.36 11.21 17.69
C GLY A 91 7.97 11.13 16.29
N ARG A 92 8.38 9.93 15.86
CA ARG A 92 9.01 9.67 14.57
C ARG A 92 8.07 8.93 13.62
N LEU A 93 8.14 9.25 12.35
CA LEU A 93 7.46 8.51 11.28
C LEU A 93 8.04 7.11 11.18
N ALA A 94 7.18 6.09 11.27
CA ALA A 94 7.54 4.71 11.05
C ALA A 94 7.39 4.37 9.55
N ALA A 95 8.49 4.03 8.90
CA ALA A 95 8.52 3.62 7.50
C ALA A 95 8.44 2.10 7.39
N VAL A 96 7.44 1.61 6.66
CA VAL A 96 7.32 0.20 6.25
C VAL A 96 7.65 0.13 4.77
N LEU A 97 8.55 -0.75 4.37
CA LEU A 97 8.96 -0.91 2.97
C LEU A 97 8.11 -1.96 2.27
N ALA A 98 7.53 -1.59 1.13
CA ALA A 98 6.63 -2.41 0.34
C ALA A 98 7.07 -2.43 -1.14
N ILE A 99 7.34 -3.60 -1.69
CA ILE A 99 7.59 -3.73 -3.14
C ILE A 99 6.26 -3.63 -3.88
N GLU A 100 6.22 -2.76 -4.87
CA GLU A 100 5.16 -2.72 -5.87
C GLU A 100 5.68 -3.26 -7.21
N ASN A 101 5.07 -4.34 -7.67
CA ASN A 101 5.44 -5.14 -8.83
C ASN A 101 6.57 -6.15 -8.57
N GLY A 102 6.20 -7.42 -8.40
CA GLY A 102 7.12 -8.54 -8.17
C GLY A 102 8.12 -8.81 -9.30
N SER A 103 8.11 -8.04 -10.40
CA SER A 103 9.24 -7.99 -11.35
C SER A 103 10.54 -7.57 -10.65
N ALA A 104 10.45 -6.96 -9.47
CA ALA A 104 11.56 -6.67 -8.57
C ALA A 104 12.41 -7.91 -8.20
N LEU A 105 11.86 -9.11 -8.33
CA LEU A 105 12.61 -10.34 -8.04
C LEU A 105 13.44 -10.85 -9.23
N GLY A 106 13.30 -10.23 -10.43
CA GLY A 106 14.04 -10.66 -11.62
C GLY A 106 13.82 -12.14 -12.00
N GLY A 107 12.72 -12.76 -11.51
CA GLY A 107 12.41 -14.17 -11.75
C GLY A 107 13.10 -15.16 -10.79
N ASP A 108 13.86 -14.68 -9.80
CA ASP A 108 14.54 -15.50 -8.80
C ASP A 108 13.87 -15.36 -7.42
N VAL A 109 13.43 -16.49 -6.87
CA VAL A 109 12.77 -16.54 -5.54
C VAL A 109 13.75 -16.19 -4.41
N ASP A 110 15.04 -16.47 -4.57
CA ASP A 110 16.05 -16.21 -3.54
C ASP A 110 16.26 -14.69 -3.33
N HIS A 111 15.96 -13.87 -4.34
CA HIS A 111 15.94 -12.42 -4.20
C HIS A 111 14.90 -11.92 -3.18
N LEU A 112 13.85 -12.69 -2.91
CA LEU A 112 12.88 -12.35 -1.87
C LEU A 112 13.52 -12.32 -0.47
N ASP A 113 14.40 -13.28 -0.18
CA ASP A 113 15.15 -13.30 1.08
C ASP A 113 16.07 -12.08 1.20
N ALA A 114 16.74 -11.71 0.11
CA ALA A 114 17.64 -10.56 0.09
C ALA A 114 16.88 -9.25 0.40
N VAL A 115 15.73 -9.00 -0.25
CA VAL A 115 14.92 -7.79 0.03
C VAL A 115 14.28 -7.83 1.42
N TYR A 116 13.90 -9.02 1.92
CA TYR A 116 13.40 -9.18 3.28
C TYR A 116 14.45 -8.82 4.33
N GLN A 117 15.70 -9.24 4.14
CA GLN A 117 16.83 -8.88 5.01
C GLN A 117 17.11 -7.36 4.99
N ARG A 118 16.82 -6.68 3.88
CA ARG A 118 16.89 -5.22 3.74
C ARG A 118 15.68 -4.49 4.35
N GLY A 119 14.74 -5.20 4.98
CA GLY A 119 13.63 -4.60 5.70
C GLY A 119 12.30 -4.54 4.94
N VAL A 120 12.22 -5.06 3.72
CA VAL A 120 10.93 -5.17 3.01
C VAL A 120 10.01 -6.12 3.77
N ARG A 121 8.75 -5.72 3.95
CA ARG A 121 7.75 -6.50 4.71
C ARG A 121 6.44 -6.73 3.98
N MET A 122 6.30 -6.17 2.80
CA MET A 122 5.09 -6.31 1.98
C MET A 122 5.47 -6.33 0.51
N MET A 123 4.72 -7.07 -0.33
CA MET A 123 4.90 -7.05 -1.78
C MET A 123 3.59 -7.34 -2.50
N SER A 124 3.32 -6.57 -3.58
CA SER A 124 2.35 -6.93 -4.62
C SER A 124 3.03 -7.75 -5.72
N LEU A 125 2.33 -8.77 -6.24
CA LEU A 125 2.91 -9.65 -7.26
C LEU A 125 3.06 -8.96 -8.63
N THR A 126 2.16 -8.04 -8.93
CA THR A 126 2.15 -7.31 -10.22
C THR A 126 1.95 -5.83 -10.00
N TRP A 127 2.22 -5.05 -11.02
CA TRP A 127 1.57 -3.80 -11.31
C TRP A 127 0.40 -4.05 -12.27
N ASN A 128 -0.02 -3.05 -13.05
CA ASN A 128 -1.15 -3.17 -13.99
C ASN A 128 -0.94 -4.23 -15.08
N ASN A 129 0.33 -4.49 -15.42
CA ASN A 129 0.74 -5.46 -16.43
C ASN A 129 0.99 -6.84 -15.83
N SER A 130 0.83 -7.88 -16.65
CA SER A 130 1.28 -9.23 -16.32
C SER A 130 2.81 -9.30 -16.28
N ASN A 131 3.34 -10.12 -15.38
CA ASN A 131 4.77 -10.42 -15.26
C ASN A 131 4.99 -11.93 -15.07
N GLY A 132 6.20 -12.36 -14.71
CA GLY A 132 6.53 -13.76 -14.48
C GLY A 132 5.78 -14.42 -13.31
N LEU A 133 5.09 -13.67 -12.45
CA LEU A 133 4.42 -14.18 -11.25
C LEU A 133 2.91 -14.34 -11.42
N ALA A 134 2.26 -13.38 -12.08
CA ALA A 134 0.79 -13.35 -12.17
C ALA A 134 0.31 -12.41 -13.27
N ASP A 135 -0.99 -12.45 -13.56
CA ASP A 135 -1.66 -11.47 -14.40
C ASP A 135 -2.04 -10.22 -13.59
N GLY A 136 -1.73 -9.04 -14.16
CA GLY A 136 -2.13 -7.74 -13.64
C GLY A 136 -3.55 -7.34 -14.07
N ALA A 137 -4.10 -6.32 -13.42
CA ALA A 137 -5.48 -5.88 -13.61
C ALA A 137 -5.79 -5.39 -15.04
N MET A 138 -4.78 -4.90 -15.77
CA MET A 138 -4.93 -4.34 -17.12
C MET A 138 -4.42 -5.27 -18.21
N GLU A 139 -3.88 -6.44 -17.87
CA GLU A 139 -3.34 -7.39 -18.82
C GLU A 139 -3.56 -8.83 -18.32
N SER A 140 -4.08 -9.70 -19.19
CA SER A 140 -4.22 -11.13 -18.93
C SER A 140 -3.36 -11.91 -19.91
N ARG A 141 -2.35 -12.62 -19.40
CA ARG A 141 -1.36 -13.37 -20.20
C ARG A 141 -1.27 -14.83 -19.80
N HIS A 142 -1.42 -15.13 -18.51
CA HIS A 142 -1.18 -16.46 -17.95
C HIS A 142 -2.46 -17.16 -17.48
N GLY A 143 -3.59 -16.49 -17.48
CA GLY A 143 -4.83 -16.98 -16.89
C GLY A 143 -4.79 -17.03 -15.36
N GLY A 144 -4.05 -16.14 -14.73
CA GLY A 144 -3.95 -15.98 -13.29
C GLY A 144 -2.52 -16.13 -12.74
N LEU A 145 -2.38 -16.81 -11.61
CA LEU A 145 -1.12 -17.01 -10.90
C LEU A 145 -0.25 -18.08 -11.59
N THR A 146 1.01 -17.76 -11.87
CA THR A 146 1.97 -18.69 -12.47
C THR A 146 2.55 -19.70 -11.45
N PRO A 147 3.22 -20.78 -11.89
CA PRO A 147 3.96 -21.64 -10.99
C PRO A 147 5.01 -20.91 -10.15
N LEU A 148 5.74 -19.96 -10.73
CA LEU A 148 6.73 -19.13 -10.03
C LEU A 148 6.04 -18.23 -8.99
N GLY A 149 4.90 -17.60 -9.35
CA GLY A 149 4.11 -16.81 -8.40
C GLY A 149 3.65 -17.61 -7.18
N ARG A 150 3.32 -18.90 -7.35
CA ARG A 150 3.00 -19.81 -6.22
C ARG A 150 4.20 -20.05 -5.31
N GLN A 151 5.39 -20.24 -5.87
CA GLN A 151 6.62 -20.39 -5.09
C GLN A 151 6.93 -19.13 -4.29
N VAL A 152 6.83 -17.96 -4.93
CA VAL A 152 7.02 -16.65 -4.28
C VAL A 152 6.02 -16.45 -3.14
N LEU A 153 4.73 -16.73 -3.33
CA LEU A 153 3.72 -16.61 -2.27
C LEU A 153 4.01 -17.58 -1.09
N THR A 154 4.43 -18.79 -1.39
CA THR A 154 4.82 -19.75 -0.36
C THR A 154 5.98 -19.19 0.47
N ARG A 155 7.00 -18.63 -0.19
CA ARG A 155 8.14 -18.03 0.50
C ARG A 155 7.76 -16.78 1.29
N MET A 156 6.92 -15.90 0.73
CA MET A 156 6.39 -14.73 1.46
C MET A 156 5.71 -15.14 2.78
N GLN A 157 4.87 -16.18 2.75
CA GLN A 157 4.19 -16.65 3.96
C GLN A 157 5.18 -17.24 4.99
N GLN A 158 6.22 -17.97 4.55
CA GLN A 158 7.28 -18.49 5.43
C GLN A 158 8.05 -17.37 6.12
N LEU A 159 8.32 -16.28 5.40
CA LEU A 159 9.01 -15.10 5.91
C LEU A 159 8.11 -14.19 6.77
N GLY A 160 6.80 -14.38 6.78
CA GLY A 160 5.86 -13.46 7.39
C GLY A 160 5.74 -12.14 6.64
N MET A 161 5.94 -12.14 5.32
CA MET A 161 5.68 -10.96 4.48
C MET A 161 4.20 -10.82 4.20
N ILE A 162 3.73 -9.58 4.18
CA ILE A 162 2.35 -9.23 3.83
C ILE A 162 2.17 -9.39 2.32
N VAL A 163 1.16 -10.17 1.94
CA VAL A 163 0.75 -10.31 0.54
C VAL A 163 -0.22 -9.19 0.19
N ASP A 164 0.18 -8.33 -0.76
CA ASP A 164 -0.66 -7.28 -1.32
C ASP A 164 -1.29 -7.76 -2.63
N VAL A 165 -2.62 -7.67 -2.72
CA VAL A 165 -3.40 -8.06 -3.90
C VAL A 165 -3.82 -6.87 -4.76
N SER A 166 -3.37 -5.66 -4.45
CA SER A 166 -3.53 -4.52 -5.34
C SER A 166 -2.90 -4.83 -6.70
N HIS A 167 -3.46 -4.29 -7.77
CA HIS A 167 -3.03 -4.52 -9.14
C HIS A 167 -3.25 -5.91 -9.74
N LEU A 168 -3.69 -6.90 -8.99
CA LEU A 168 -3.96 -8.22 -9.54
C LEU A 168 -5.20 -8.24 -10.45
N SER A 169 -5.15 -9.04 -11.51
CA SER A 169 -6.37 -9.43 -12.23
C SER A 169 -7.33 -10.15 -11.30
N ALA A 170 -8.63 -10.14 -11.61
CA ALA A 170 -9.61 -10.89 -10.80
C ALA A 170 -9.23 -12.36 -10.65
N LYS A 171 -8.75 -13.01 -11.74
CA LYS A 171 -8.30 -14.40 -11.68
C LYS A 171 -7.10 -14.60 -10.76
N SER A 172 -6.08 -13.75 -10.87
CA SER A 172 -4.91 -13.80 -9.98
C SER A 172 -5.28 -13.56 -8.52
N PHE A 173 -6.22 -12.64 -8.24
CA PHE A 173 -6.75 -12.41 -6.90
C PHE A 173 -7.31 -13.71 -6.28
N TRP A 174 -8.20 -14.41 -7.01
CA TRP A 174 -8.79 -15.64 -6.51
C TRP A 174 -7.76 -16.78 -6.36
N ASP A 175 -6.79 -16.85 -7.27
CA ASP A 175 -5.70 -17.84 -7.17
C ASP A 175 -4.81 -17.58 -5.94
N VAL A 176 -4.51 -16.31 -5.62
CA VAL A 176 -3.79 -15.93 -4.40
C VAL A 176 -4.56 -16.38 -3.16
N LEU A 177 -5.87 -16.11 -3.11
CA LEU A 177 -6.70 -16.57 -1.99
C LEU A 177 -6.70 -18.10 -1.84
N ALA A 178 -6.68 -18.84 -2.94
CA ALA A 178 -6.70 -20.29 -2.91
C ALA A 178 -5.40 -20.90 -2.34
N VAL A 179 -4.26 -20.21 -2.47
CA VAL A 179 -2.95 -20.75 -2.07
C VAL A 179 -2.36 -20.13 -0.80
N THR A 180 -2.90 -19.00 -0.35
CA THR A 180 -2.41 -18.32 0.86
C THR A 180 -3.27 -18.66 2.08
N GLN A 181 -2.70 -18.50 3.27
CA GLN A 181 -3.38 -18.64 4.56
C GLN A 181 -3.31 -17.30 5.34
N GLY A 182 -4.30 -17.05 6.21
CA GLY A 182 -4.35 -15.84 7.04
C GLY A 182 -4.74 -14.57 6.28
N PRO A 183 -4.53 -13.40 6.87
CA PRO A 183 -4.88 -12.12 6.28
C PRO A 183 -4.05 -11.80 5.04
N ILE A 184 -4.68 -11.11 4.09
CA ILE A 184 -4.04 -10.47 2.94
C ILE A 184 -4.53 -9.03 2.84
N VAL A 185 -3.81 -8.19 2.12
CA VAL A 185 -4.09 -6.75 2.04
C VAL A 185 -4.28 -6.36 0.58
N ALA A 186 -5.25 -5.49 0.30
CA ALA A 186 -5.22 -4.65 -0.88
C ALA A 186 -4.79 -3.26 -0.41
N THR A 187 -3.54 -2.89 -0.63
CA THR A 187 -2.99 -1.65 -0.05
C THR A 187 -3.68 -0.40 -0.56
N HIS A 188 -4.10 -0.38 -1.84
CA HIS A 188 -4.69 0.79 -2.51
C HIS A 188 -5.67 0.37 -3.62
N SER A 189 -6.90 0.00 -3.24
CA SER A 189 -7.97 -0.41 -4.16
C SER A 189 -9.34 0.05 -3.68
N ASN A 190 -10.20 0.47 -4.61
CA ASN A 190 -11.53 1.02 -4.33
C ASN A 190 -12.64 0.02 -4.67
N ALA A 191 -13.91 0.44 -4.53
CA ALA A 191 -15.08 -0.37 -4.86
C ALA A 191 -15.49 -0.20 -6.32
N ALA A 192 -15.49 -1.27 -7.12
CA ALA A 192 -15.91 -1.27 -8.52
C ALA A 192 -17.40 -0.92 -8.71
N ALA A 193 -18.22 -1.17 -7.72
CA ALA A 193 -19.63 -0.83 -7.73
C ALA A 193 -19.89 0.70 -7.79
N LEU A 194 -18.98 1.52 -7.27
CA LEU A 194 -19.08 2.98 -7.36
C LEU A 194 -18.38 3.54 -8.59
N THR A 195 -17.24 2.94 -8.95
CA THR A 195 -16.45 3.36 -10.12
C THR A 195 -15.94 2.12 -10.83
N PRO A 196 -16.60 1.68 -11.91
CA PRO A 196 -16.17 0.51 -12.68
C PRO A 196 -14.79 0.75 -13.29
N HIS A 197 -13.80 0.06 -12.75
CA HIS A 197 -12.42 0.11 -13.22
C HIS A 197 -11.71 -1.22 -12.87
N PRO A 198 -10.84 -1.78 -13.75
CA PRO A 198 -10.14 -3.05 -13.47
C PRO A 198 -9.27 -3.05 -12.20
N ARG A 199 -8.84 -1.86 -11.73
CA ARG A 199 -8.06 -1.68 -10.49
C ARG A 199 -8.92 -1.70 -9.23
N ASN A 200 -10.24 -1.54 -9.36
CA ASN A 200 -11.16 -1.57 -8.25
C ASN A 200 -11.67 -3.00 -8.00
N LEU A 201 -11.96 -3.30 -6.75
CA LEU A 201 -12.42 -4.62 -6.32
C LEU A 201 -13.95 -4.70 -6.40
N ASP A 202 -14.46 -5.82 -6.86
CA ASP A 202 -15.88 -6.10 -6.77
C ASP A 202 -16.30 -6.48 -5.33
N ASP A 203 -17.61 -6.55 -5.11
CA ASP A 203 -18.17 -6.85 -3.79
C ASP A 203 -17.76 -8.22 -3.24
N GLU A 204 -17.56 -9.21 -4.12
CA GLU A 204 -17.15 -10.55 -3.70
C GLU A 204 -15.70 -10.57 -3.27
N GLN A 205 -14.83 -9.86 -3.98
CA GLN A 205 -13.43 -9.67 -3.60
C GLN A 205 -13.32 -8.92 -2.27
N LEU A 206 -14.07 -7.83 -2.09
CA LEU A 206 -14.12 -7.08 -0.82
C LEU A 206 -14.57 -7.99 0.35
N ARG A 207 -15.66 -8.76 0.15
CA ARG A 207 -16.12 -9.72 1.17
C ARG A 207 -15.09 -10.83 1.43
N ALA A 208 -14.37 -11.27 0.41
CA ALA A 208 -13.34 -12.29 0.55
C ALA A 208 -12.15 -11.79 1.39
N LEU A 209 -11.71 -10.53 1.17
CA LEU A 209 -10.72 -9.89 2.03
C LEU A 209 -11.18 -9.87 3.50
N ALA A 210 -12.43 -9.47 3.75
CA ALA A 210 -13.00 -9.43 5.09
C ALA A 210 -13.04 -10.82 5.75
N ARG A 211 -13.50 -11.86 5.01
CA ARG A 211 -13.50 -13.26 5.50
C ARG A 211 -12.10 -13.74 5.85
N ARG A 212 -11.07 -13.25 5.17
CA ARG A 212 -9.66 -13.54 5.44
C ARG A 212 -9.08 -12.65 6.54
N ARG A 213 -9.90 -11.80 7.19
CA ARG A 213 -9.49 -10.83 8.20
C ARG A 213 -8.48 -9.80 7.67
N GLY A 214 -8.41 -9.65 6.35
CA GLY A 214 -7.61 -8.66 5.66
C GLY A 214 -8.17 -7.25 5.74
N VAL A 215 -7.55 -6.35 4.99
CA VAL A 215 -8.00 -4.95 4.83
C VAL A 215 -7.87 -4.52 3.37
N ALA A 216 -8.70 -3.54 2.99
CA ALA A 216 -8.54 -2.81 1.74
C ALA A 216 -8.31 -1.32 2.05
N GLY A 217 -7.20 -0.77 1.59
CA GLY A 217 -6.87 0.64 1.63
C GLY A 217 -7.55 1.39 0.50
N VAL A 218 -8.29 2.44 0.82
CA VAL A 218 -8.95 3.29 -0.17
C VAL A 218 -7.91 4.13 -0.88
N ASN A 219 -7.83 3.99 -2.20
CA ASN A 219 -6.96 4.75 -3.09
C ASN A 219 -7.57 6.12 -3.39
N PHE A 220 -6.76 7.17 -3.48
CA PHE A 220 -7.24 8.55 -3.69
C PHE A 220 -7.16 9.00 -5.16
N TYR A 221 -6.63 8.18 -6.05
CA TYR A 221 -6.52 8.53 -7.46
C TYR A 221 -7.89 8.80 -8.09
N PRO A 222 -8.11 10.00 -8.68
CA PRO A 222 -9.42 10.41 -9.20
C PRO A 222 -10.05 9.47 -10.22
N THR A 223 -9.22 8.78 -11.01
CA THR A 223 -9.69 7.77 -11.97
C THR A 223 -10.37 6.60 -11.28
N PHE A 224 -9.91 6.20 -10.09
CA PHE A 224 -10.45 5.06 -9.36
C PHE A 224 -11.58 5.44 -8.40
N THR A 225 -11.67 6.72 -8.03
CA THR A 225 -12.74 7.25 -7.17
C THR A 225 -13.92 7.83 -7.94
N GLY A 226 -13.80 8.00 -9.27
CA GLY A 226 -14.84 8.60 -10.10
C GLY A 226 -14.89 10.13 -10.01
N GLY A 227 -13.77 10.76 -9.61
CA GLY A 227 -13.61 12.23 -9.63
C GLY A 227 -12.64 12.78 -8.59
N PRO A 228 -12.16 14.02 -8.79
CA PRO A 228 -11.09 14.61 -7.99
C PRO A 228 -11.64 15.35 -6.75
N ALA A 229 -12.51 14.72 -5.96
CA ALA A 229 -13.06 15.35 -4.75
C ALA A 229 -12.95 14.42 -3.54
N LEU A 230 -12.60 14.96 -2.36
CA LEU A 230 -12.59 14.22 -1.10
C LEU A 230 -13.90 13.47 -0.84
N ALA A 231 -15.05 14.07 -1.22
CA ALA A 231 -16.36 13.44 -1.09
C ALA A 231 -16.43 12.07 -1.76
N ARG A 232 -15.76 11.86 -2.91
CA ARG A 232 -15.70 10.57 -3.61
C ARG A 232 -14.92 9.52 -2.83
N ILE A 233 -13.80 9.90 -2.23
CA ILE A 233 -13.01 9.03 -1.35
C ILE A 233 -13.87 8.59 -0.15
N LEU A 234 -14.57 9.53 0.47
CA LEU A 234 -15.49 9.25 1.58
C LEU A 234 -16.66 8.35 1.16
N ASP A 235 -17.16 8.47 -0.08
CA ASP A 235 -18.19 7.56 -0.63
C ASP A 235 -17.65 6.13 -0.74
N HIS A 236 -16.43 5.95 -1.23
CA HIS A 236 -15.78 4.63 -1.28
C HIS A 236 -15.57 4.05 0.11
N ILE A 237 -15.09 4.84 1.09
CA ILE A 237 -14.96 4.39 2.48
C ILE A 237 -16.32 3.90 3.01
N ALA A 238 -17.38 4.70 2.86
CA ALA A 238 -18.72 4.36 3.31
C ALA A 238 -19.26 3.08 2.64
N TYR A 239 -19.07 2.95 1.35
CA TYR A 239 -19.50 1.76 0.60
C TYR A 239 -18.71 0.51 1.05
N MET A 240 -17.40 0.60 1.17
CA MET A 240 -16.57 -0.52 1.60
C MET A 240 -16.90 -0.92 3.04
N ILE A 241 -17.19 0.01 3.94
CA ILE A 241 -17.70 -0.31 5.28
C ILE A 241 -19.02 -1.11 5.19
N LYS A 242 -19.93 -0.70 4.31
CA LYS A 242 -21.21 -1.41 4.11
C LYS A 242 -21.00 -2.85 3.60
N VAL A 243 -20.00 -3.09 2.72
CA VAL A 243 -19.78 -4.39 2.06
C VAL A 243 -18.96 -5.34 2.93
N MET A 244 -17.88 -4.83 3.55
CA MET A 244 -16.90 -5.67 4.24
C MET A 244 -16.79 -5.43 5.75
N GLY A 245 -17.52 -4.45 6.26
CA GLY A 245 -17.50 -4.05 7.67
C GLY A 245 -16.38 -3.06 8.02
N PRO A 246 -16.57 -2.30 9.11
CA PRO A 246 -15.65 -1.21 9.49
C PRO A 246 -14.26 -1.69 9.92
N ASP A 247 -14.09 -2.98 10.23
CA ASP A 247 -12.82 -3.56 10.68
C ASP A 247 -11.88 -3.93 9.53
N HIS A 248 -12.30 -3.70 8.28
CA HIS A 248 -11.58 -4.15 7.09
C HIS A 248 -11.23 -3.02 6.11
N VAL A 249 -11.57 -1.78 6.43
CA VAL A 249 -11.26 -0.59 5.61
C VAL A 249 -10.06 0.14 6.19
N ALA A 250 -9.14 0.55 5.32
CA ALA A 250 -7.93 1.31 5.66
C ALA A 250 -7.72 2.45 4.64
N LEU A 251 -6.61 3.16 4.73
CA LEU A 251 -6.18 4.17 3.76
C LEU A 251 -4.95 3.67 3.00
N GLY A 252 -4.91 3.93 1.71
CA GLY A 252 -3.77 3.68 0.84
C GLY A 252 -3.76 4.74 -0.25
N SER A 253 -3.19 5.91 0.07
CA SER A 253 -3.44 7.16 -0.66
C SER A 253 -3.03 7.10 -2.13
N ASP A 254 -1.99 6.35 -2.44
CA ASP A 254 -1.34 6.36 -3.75
C ASP A 254 -0.74 7.75 -4.10
N PHE A 255 -0.50 8.58 -3.08
CA PHE A 255 0.13 9.88 -3.27
C PHE A 255 1.51 9.75 -3.89
N ASP A 256 1.83 10.67 -4.79
CA ASP A 256 2.98 10.66 -5.70
C ASP A 256 2.97 9.52 -6.75
N GLY A 257 2.01 8.58 -6.72
CA GLY A 257 1.78 7.56 -7.76
C GLY A 257 0.85 8.01 -8.89
N PHE A 258 0.22 9.18 -8.76
CA PHE A 258 -0.65 9.76 -9.80
C PHE A 258 -0.43 11.25 -9.96
N GLY A 259 -0.84 11.78 -11.11
CA GLY A 259 -0.83 13.23 -11.37
C GLY A 259 -2.14 13.91 -10.99
N GLY A 260 -2.09 15.23 -10.82
CA GLY A 260 -3.24 16.04 -10.46
C GLY A 260 -3.43 16.18 -8.95
N ARG A 261 -4.58 16.69 -8.52
CA ARG A 261 -4.90 16.93 -7.11
C ARG A 261 -6.35 16.55 -6.83
N VAL A 262 -6.62 16.19 -5.59
CA VAL A 262 -7.98 15.94 -5.07
C VAL A 262 -8.41 17.20 -4.33
N SER A 263 -9.58 17.76 -4.67
CA SER A 263 -10.10 18.93 -3.96
C SER A 263 -10.35 18.61 -2.49
N ASP A 264 -9.96 19.50 -1.62
CA ASP A 264 -10.01 19.39 -0.16
C ASP A 264 -9.06 18.30 0.42
N LEU A 265 -8.22 17.70 -0.43
CA LEU A 265 -7.18 16.73 -0.07
C LEU A 265 -6.02 16.81 -1.07
N GLU A 266 -5.54 18.02 -1.34
CA GLU A 266 -4.57 18.31 -2.39
C GLU A 266 -3.23 17.63 -2.20
N ASP A 267 -2.86 17.35 -0.96
CA ASP A 267 -1.67 16.60 -0.58
C ASP A 267 -1.83 15.97 0.81
N VAL A 268 -0.82 15.29 1.27
CA VAL A 268 -0.86 14.54 2.54
C VAL A 268 -1.11 15.43 3.76
N ALA A 269 -0.78 16.73 3.73
CA ALA A 269 -1.04 17.65 4.84
C ALA A 269 -2.55 17.89 5.08
N TYR A 270 -3.39 17.64 4.07
CA TYR A 270 -4.84 17.78 4.16
C TYR A 270 -5.58 16.52 4.66
N LEU A 271 -4.87 15.45 5.07
CA LEU A 271 -5.50 14.25 5.66
C LEU A 271 -6.44 14.54 6.84
N PRO A 272 -6.24 15.58 7.67
CA PRO A 272 -7.23 15.95 8.68
C PRO A 272 -8.64 16.24 8.13
N ASN A 273 -8.77 16.71 6.87
CA ASN A 273 -10.06 16.92 6.21
C ASN A 273 -10.82 15.59 5.99
N LEU A 274 -10.09 14.50 5.71
CA LEU A 274 -10.70 13.17 5.61
C LEU A 274 -11.30 12.75 6.96
N THR A 275 -10.59 13.00 8.05
CA THR A 275 -11.09 12.74 9.41
C THR A 275 -12.34 13.57 9.71
N ALA A 276 -12.32 14.87 9.38
CA ALA A 276 -13.49 15.75 9.53
C ALA A 276 -14.68 15.25 8.71
N GLY A 277 -14.45 14.87 7.44
CA GLY A 277 -15.50 14.34 6.57
C GLY A 277 -16.09 13.02 7.05
N LEU A 278 -15.33 12.17 7.74
CA LEU A 278 -15.86 10.96 8.38
C LEU A 278 -16.73 11.31 9.60
N LEU A 279 -16.31 12.28 10.42
CA LEU A 279 -17.12 12.78 11.54
C LEU A 279 -18.43 13.39 11.05
N ASP A 280 -18.41 14.22 10.01
CA ASP A 280 -19.59 14.84 9.41
C ASP A 280 -20.57 13.79 8.85
N ARG A 281 -20.08 12.64 8.42
CA ARG A 281 -20.89 11.49 7.99
C ARG A 281 -21.42 10.64 9.16
N GLY A 282 -21.13 11.03 10.41
CA GLY A 282 -21.66 10.40 11.61
C GLY A 282 -20.92 9.16 12.07
N TYR A 283 -19.72 8.90 11.59
CA TYR A 283 -18.89 7.81 12.11
C TYR A 283 -18.34 8.16 13.50
N ASP A 284 -18.39 7.20 14.42
CA ASP A 284 -17.85 7.37 15.76
C ASP A 284 -16.30 7.35 15.77
N ALA A 285 -15.70 7.92 16.80
CA ALA A 285 -14.25 8.00 16.96
C ALA A 285 -13.57 6.63 16.90
N LYS A 286 -14.22 5.58 17.38
CA LYS A 286 -13.68 4.21 17.37
C LYS A 286 -13.59 3.67 15.96
N THR A 287 -14.61 3.85 15.14
CA THR A 287 -14.63 3.46 13.73
C THR A 287 -13.58 4.25 12.95
N ILE A 288 -13.50 5.57 13.15
CA ILE A 288 -12.51 6.42 12.51
C ILE A 288 -11.09 5.98 12.86
N THR A 289 -10.77 5.76 14.13
CA THR A 289 -9.45 5.29 14.57
C THR A 289 -9.06 3.96 13.92
N ARG A 290 -10.02 3.05 13.72
CA ARG A 290 -9.77 1.79 13.01
C ARG A 290 -9.38 2.02 11.57
N ILE A 291 -10.13 2.85 10.85
CA ILE A 291 -9.88 3.18 9.43
C ILE A 291 -8.54 3.91 9.27
N LEU A 292 -8.23 4.87 10.14
CA LEU A 292 -7.01 5.67 10.08
C LEU A 292 -5.73 4.88 10.35
N GLY A 293 -5.82 3.62 10.84
CA GLY A 293 -4.62 2.79 11.01
C GLY A 293 -4.84 1.54 11.86
N GLY A 294 -5.84 1.52 12.75
CA GLY A 294 -6.06 0.40 13.67
C GLY A 294 -6.27 -0.93 12.95
N ASN A 295 -7.00 -0.92 11.81
CA ASN A 295 -7.26 -2.11 11.01
C ASN A 295 -5.99 -2.66 10.35
N ALA A 296 -5.17 -1.79 9.77
CA ALA A 296 -3.90 -2.16 9.17
C ALA A 296 -2.92 -2.71 10.22
N LEU A 297 -2.78 -2.03 11.36
CA LEU A 297 -1.93 -2.49 12.47
C LEU A 297 -2.38 -3.84 13.03
N ARG A 298 -3.69 -4.12 13.05
CA ARG A 298 -4.22 -5.46 13.42
C ARG A 298 -3.70 -6.53 12.47
N VAL A 299 -3.77 -6.28 11.16
CA VAL A 299 -3.27 -7.23 10.14
C VAL A 299 -1.76 -7.41 10.27
N PHE A 300 -1.01 -6.33 10.43
CA PHE A 300 0.44 -6.39 10.60
C PHE A 300 0.82 -7.20 11.84
N ARG A 301 0.12 -7.00 12.96
CA ARG A 301 0.35 -7.78 14.20
C ARG A 301 0.05 -9.27 14.00
N GLU A 302 -1.00 -9.59 13.25
CA GLU A 302 -1.36 -10.98 12.99
C GLU A 302 -0.32 -11.71 12.11
N ILE A 303 0.28 -11.01 11.16
CA ILE A 303 1.27 -11.58 10.24
C ILE A 303 2.69 -11.58 10.84
N TRP A 304 3.11 -10.45 11.43
CA TRP A 304 4.47 -10.28 11.94
C TRP A 304 4.67 -10.79 13.36
N GLY A 305 3.62 -11.02 14.10
CA GLY A 305 3.64 -11.55 15.47
C GLY A 305 3.71 -13.08 15.55
N ARG A 306 3.91 -13.76 14.43
CA ARG A 306 4.04 -15.21 14.33
C ARG A 306 5.49 -15.68 14.42
#